data_ddab0b3bc30f32103c1531c5afb35e52
#
_entry.id   ddab0b3bc30f32103c1531c5afb35e52
#
_cell.length_a   1.000
_cell.length_b   1.000
_cell.length_c   1.000
_cell.angle_alpha   90.00
_cell.angle_beta   90.00
_cell.angle_gamma   90.00
#
_symmetry.space_group_name_H-M   'P 1'
#
loop_
_entity.id
_entity.type
_entity.pdbx_description
1 polymer ?
#
loop_
_entity_poly.entity_id
_entity_poly.type
_entity_poly.pdbx_seq_one_letter_code
_entity_poly.pdbx_strand_id
1 'polypeptide(L)'
;MKDSIRGRLEKTVERFEEVGALLADPGVIGKPGRFKDLSVEYARLEPVATRFREFGRLELERAKAAEMAGGADAEMRELAEEE
;
A
#
# COMPACT_ATOMS: atom_id res chain seq x y z
N MET A 1 -2.45 13.69 -1.67
CA MET A 1 -2.36 13.39 -0.22
C MET A 1 -1.18 14.14 0.37
N LYS A 2 -1.36 14.76 1.52
CA LYS A 2 -0.29 15.47 2.21
C LYS A 2 0.75 14.48 2.75
N ASP A 3 2.02 14.84 2.69
CA ASP A 3 3.12 13.98 3.10
C ASP A 3 3.01 13.50 4.55
N SER A 4 2.51 14.35 5.46
CA SER A 4 2.32 13.98 6.87
C SER A 4 1.26 12.89 7.05
N ILE A 5 0.19 12.94 6.26
CA ILE A 5 -0.87 11.92 6.29
C ILE A 5 -0.36 10.62 5.68
N ARG A 6 0.35 10.71 4.56
CA ARG A 6 0.96 9.55 3.91
C ARG A 6 1.94 8.86 4.85
N GLY A 7 2.78 9.62 5.53
CA GLY A 7 3.73 9.09 6.50
C GLY A 7 3.05 8.32 7.63
N ARG A 8 1.93 8.84 8.14
CA ARG A 8 1.16 8.15 9.18
C ARG A 8 0.55 6.85 8.67
N LEU A 9 0.02 6.88 7.44
CA LEU A 9 -0.57 5.69 6.83
C LEU A 9 0.50 4.63 6.54
N GLU A 10 1.67 5.04 6.09
CA GLU A 10 2.80 4.13 5.88
C GLU A 10 3.22 3.45 7.18
N LYS A 11 3.30 4.20 8.28
CA LYS A 11 3.60 3.65 9.60
C LYS A 11 2.52 2.68 10.07
N THR A 12 1.26 2.97 9.77
CA THR A 12 0.14 2.08 10.09
C THR A 12 0.28 0.76 9.35
N VAL A 13 0.63 0.80 8.06
CA VAL A 13 0.86 -0.42 7.26
C VAL A 13 2.06 -1.20 7.80
N GLU A 14 3.16 -0.53 8.15
CA GLU A 14 4.33 -1.16 8.74
C GLU A 14 3.98 -1.86 10.05
N ARG A 15 3.20 -1.21 10.91
CA ARG A 15 2.75 -1.80 12.17
C ARG A 15 1.83 -2.99 11.92
N PHE A 16 0.93 -2.88 10.95
CA PHE A 16 0.05 -3.98 10.55
C PHE A 16 0.85 -5.21 10.14
N GLU A 17 1.87 -5.01 9.31
CA GLU A 17 2.74 -6.10 8.86
C GLU A 17 3.54 -6.71 10.02
N GLU A 18 4.04 -5.87 10.92
CA GLU A 18 4.75 -6.31 12.12
C GLU A 18 3.85 -7.17 13.01
N VAL A 19 2.62 -6.70 13.26
CA VAL A 19 1.64 -7.42 14.08
C VAL A 19 1.28 -8.77 13.42
N GLY A 20 1.11 -8.78 12.09
CA GLY A 20 0.87 -10.01 11.35
C GLY A 20 1.99 -11.03 11.53
N ALA A 21 3.25 -10.57 11.47
CA ALA A 21 4.41 -11.43 11.69
C ALA A 21 4.47 -11.95 13.13
N LEU A 22 4.17 -11.09 14.12
CA LEU A 22 4.15 -11.47 15.53
C LEU A 22 3.07 -12.52 15.81
N LEU A 23 1.92 -12.43 15.16
CA LEU A 23 0.84 -13.41 15.32
C LEU A 23 1.23 -14.80 14.79
N ALA A 24 2.21 -14.88 13.91
CA ALA A 24 2.74 -16.14 13.39
C ALA A 24 3.92 -16.66 14.22
N ASP A 25 4.42 -15.89 15.16
CA ASP A 25 5.55 -16.27 16.01
C ASP A 25 5.11 -17.27 17.09
N PRO A 26 5.74 -18.47 17.17
CA PRO A 26 5.41 -19.46 18.21
C PRO A 26 5.52 -18.92 19.62
N GLY A 27 6.47 -18.02 19.88
CA GLY A 27 6.64 -17.39 21.19
C GLY A 27 5.47 -16.50 21.58
N VAL A 28 4.80 -15.89 20.63
CA VAL A 28 3.59 -15.07 20.83
C VAL A 28 2.37 -15.98 20.97
N ILE A 29 2.26 -16.99 20.12
CA ILE A 29 1.15 -17.97 20.14
C ILE A 29 1.07 -18.66 21.50
N GLY A 30 2.22 -18.92 22.12
CA GLY A 30 2.29 -19.53 23.45
C GLY A 30 1.89 -18.63 24.61
N LYS A 31 1.61 -17.33 24.34
CA LYS A 31 1.21 -16.35 25.35
C LYS A 31 -0.20 -15.83 25.04
N PRO A 32 -1.25 -16.43 25.61
CA PRO A 32 -2.64 -16.13 25.26
C PRO A 32 -3.01 -14.64 25.37
N GLY A 33 -2.58 -13.96 26.41
CA GLY A 33 -2.88 -12.53 26.60
C GLY A 33 -2.26 -11.66 25.53
N ARG A 34 -1.00 -11.92 25.18
CA ARG A 34 -0.29 -11.18 24.14
C ARG A 34 -0.87 -11.48 22.75
N PHE A 35 -1.18 -12.74 22.49
CA PHE A 35 -1.80 -13.14 21.23
C PHE A 35 -3.15 -12.44 21.04
N LYS A 36 -3.96 -12.40 22.10
CA LYS A 36 -5.25 -11.72 22.06
C LYS A 36 -5.09 -10.22 21.76
N ASP A 37 -4.19 -9.53 22.47
CA ASP A 37 -3.98 -8.10 22.29
C ASP A 37 -3.51 -7.78 20.88
N LEU A 38 -2.60 -8.58 20.34
CA LEU A 38 -2.11 -8.41 18.97
C LEU A 38 -3.20 -8.71 17.94
N SER A 39 -4.06 -9.69 18.20
CA SER A 39 -5.18 -10.02 17.32
C SER A 39 -6.18 -8.87 17.24
N VAL A 40 -6.46 -8.22 18.36
CA VAL A 40 -7.34 -7.04 18.40
C VAL A 40 -6.71 -5.88 17.63
N GLU A 41 -5.42 -5.65 17.82
CA GLU A 41 -4.69 -4.59 17.08
C GLU A 41 -4.70 -4.87 15.58
N TYR A 42 -4.45 -6.12 15.19
CA TYR A 42 -4.49 -6.54 13.79
C TYR A 42 -5.84 -6.24 13.13
N ALA A 43 -6.92 -6.64 13.79
CA ALA A 43 -8.27 -6.42 13.30
C ALA A 43 -8.60 -4.92 13.16
N ARG A 44 -8.08 -4.10 14.08
CA ARG A 44 -8.29 -2.65 14.04
C ARG A 44 -7.52 -1.99 12.90
N LEU A 45 -6.30 -2.45 12.61
CA LEU A 45 -5.44 -1.86 11.59
C LEU A 45 -5.76 -2.35 10.18
N GLU A 46 -6.32 -3.55 10.05
CA GLU A 46 -6.58 -4.19 8.75
C GLU A 46 -7.36 -3.32 7.76
N PRO A 47 -8.51 -2.70 8.12
CA PRO A 47 -9.26 -1.89 7.17
C PRO A 47 -8.44 -0.71 6.64
N VAL A 48 -7.69 -0.04 7.50
CA VAL A 48 -6.88 1.12 7.12
C VAL A 48 -5.73 0.68 6.22
N ALA A 49 -5.01 -0.37 6.59
CA ALA A 49 -3.89 -0.89 5.81
C ALA A 49 -4.34 -1.37 4.43
N THR A 50 -5.46 -2.08 4.36
CA THR A 50 -6.02 -2.58 3.11
C THR A 50 -6.39 -1.44 2.17
N ARG A 51 -7.07 -0.42 2.67
CA ARG A 51 -7.46 0.76 1.89
C ARG A 51 -6.25 1.54 1.40
N PHE A 52 -5.26 1.71 2.24
CA PHE A 52 -4.06 2.45 1.84
C PHE A 52 -3.28 1.71 0.75
N ARG A 53 -3.15 0.38 0.85
CA ARG A 53 -2.51 -0.44 -0.17
C ARG A 53 -3.26 -0.36 -1.50
N GLU A 54 -4.58 -0.40 -1.47
CA GLU A 54 -5.40 -0.28 -2.66
C GLU A 54 -5.26 1.09 -3.31
N PHE A 55 -5.22 2.15 -2.49
CA PHE A 55 -4.99 3.50 -2.98
C PHE A 55 -3.63 3.60 -3.69
N GLY A 56 -2.57 3.04 -3.11
CA GLY A 56 -1.25 3.02 -3.72
C GLY A 56 -1.22 2.26 -5.05
N ARG A 57 -1.95 1.15 -5.12
CA ARG A 57 -2.08 0.37 -6.35
C ARG A 57 -2.77 1.18 -7.45
N LEU A 58 -3.85 1.88 -7.10
CA LEU A 58 -4.58 2.73 -8.05
C LEU A 58 -3.74 3.92 -8.51
N GLU A 59 -2.98 4.54 -7.63
CA GLU A 59 -2.05 5.62 -8.00
C GLU A 59 -1.02 5.12 -9.02
N LEU A 60 -0.48 3.93 -8.79
CA LEU A 60 0.50 3.32 -9.69
C LEU A 60 -0.12 3.02 -11.05
N GLU A 61 -1.33 2.48 -11.07
CA GLU A 61 -2.05 2.21 -12.32
C GLU A 61 -2.31 3.49 -13.11
N ARG A 62 -2.70 4.57 -12.42
CA ARG A 62 -2.91 5.88 -13.06
C ARG A 62 -1.62 6.44 -13.64
N ALA A 63 -0.53 6.32 -12.90
CA ALA A 63 0.77 6.78 -13.37
C ALA A 63 1.22 6.03 -14.62
N LYS A 64 1.04 4.71 -14.64
CA LYS A 64 1.34 3.87 -15.80
C LYS A 64 0.47 4.20 -17.00
N ALA A 65 -0.82 4.41 -16.78
CA ALA A 65 -1.74 4.77 -17.86
C ALA A 65 -1.40 6.13 -18.46
N ALA A 66 -1.06 7.11 -17.63
CA ALA A 66 -0.64 8.45 -18.08
C ALA A 66 0.67 8.37 -18.87
N GLU A 67 1.61 7.56 -18.42
CA GLU A 67 2.88 7.33 -19.10
C GLU A 67 2.67 6.68 -20.47
N MET A 68 1.82 5.68 -20.56
CA MET A 68 1.47 5.02 -21.81
C MET A 68 0.79 5.98 -22.78
N ALA A 69 -0.14 6.80 -22.30
CA ALA A 69 -0.83 7.79 -23.12
C ALA A 69 0.15 8.86 -23.65
N GLY A 70 1.06 9.33 -22.80
CA GLY A 70 2.11 10.27 -23.17
C GLY A 70 3.06 9.68 -24.21
N GLY A 71 3.43 8.41 -24.05
CA GLY A 71 4.26 7.70 -25.01
C GLY A 71 3.58 7.54 -26.36
N ALA A 72 2.30 7.18 -26.37
CA ALA A 72 1.53 7.08 -27.62
C ALA A 72 1.41 8.41 -28.35
N ASP A 73 1.16 9.50 -27.60
CA ASP A 73 1.09 10.85 -28.17
C ASP A 73 2.42 11.28 -28.77
N ALA A 74 3.54 10.97 -28.12
CA ALA A 74 4.88 11.28 -28.62
C ALA A 74 5.16 10.50 -29.92
N GLU A 75 4.81 9.25 -29.99
CA GLU A 75 4.95 8.44 -31.22
C GLU A 75 4.12 9.00 -32.37
N MET A 76 2.90 9.39 -32.10
CA MET A 76 2.02 10.00 -33.10
C MET A 76 2.59 11.31 -33.61
N ARG A 77 3.18 12.13 -32.72
CA ARG A 77 3.83 13.38 -33.12
C ARG A 77 5.04 13.15 -34.02
N GLU A 78 5.86 12.18 -33.68
CA GLU A 78 7.02 11.82 -34.49
C GLU A 78 6.63 11.40 -35.89
N LEU A 79 5.60 10.57 -35.99
CA LEU A 79 5.07 10.14 -37.28
C LEU A 79 4.54 11.30 -38.12
N ALA A 80 3.88 12.27 -37.49
CA ALA A 80 3.38 13.46 -38.16
C ALA A 80 4.52 14.38 -38.64
N GLU A 81 5.60 14.50 -37.88
CA GLU A 81 6.75 15.33 -38.21
C GLU A 81 7.59 14.75 -39.35
N GLU A 82 7.62 13.44 -39.52
CA GLU A 82 8.37 12.78 -40.59
C GLU A 82 7.78 13.02 -41.99
N GLU A 83 6.53 13.39 -42.06
CA GLU A 83 5.86 13.72 -43.33
C GLU A 83 6.04 15.20 -43.66
#